data_a5c0a01d764342268e675130c07bc8a4
#
_entry.id   a5c0a01d764342268e675130c07bc8a4
#
_cell.length_a   1.000
_cell.length_b   1.000
_cell.length_c   1.000
_cell.angle_alpha   90.00
_cell.angle_beta   90.00
_cell.angle_gamma   90.00
#
_symmetry.space_group_name_H-M   'P 1'
#
loop_
_entity.id
_entity.type
_entity.pdbx_description
1 polymer ?
#
loop_
_entity_poly.entity_id
_entity_poly.type
_entity_poly.pdbx_seq_one_letter_code
_entity_poly.pdbx_strand_id
1 'polypeptide(L)'
;EINSMPIALQAKILRALQEKEVQRIGDSKTRKINCRIISATNKLPSEAIRDGEMREDLFYRLSTGMILIPPLRERGDDLELLADYFIAKCNEEIDATVTSMSPELKRLLKSYYFPGNCRELANIIESAMNMTIEGENILDVHHLPTYMKNHFKDEISAMPNAEQVFQRQSPQSHR
;
A
#
# COMPACT_ATOMS: atom_id res chain seq x y z
N GLU A 1 -6.28 4.36 -11.86
CA GLU A 1 -7.57 3.71 -11.54
C GLU A 1 -8.62 4.10 -12.58
N ILE A 2 -9.31 3.12 -13.17
CA ILE A 2 -10.23 3.40 -14.27
C ILE A 2 -11.53 4.09 -13.77
N ASN A 3 -11.98 3.77 -12.58
CA ASN A 3 -13.15 4.37 -11.95
C ASN A 3 -12.94 5.83 -11.50
N SER A 4 -11.71 6.27 -11.35
CA SER A 4 -11.39 7.69 -11.05
C SER A 4 -11.34 8.57 -12.30
N MET A 5 -11.44 7.95 -13.49
CA MET A 5 -11.47 8.68 -14.76
C MET A 5 -12.88 9.23 -15.04
N PRO A 6 -13.03 10.50 -15.46
CA PRO A 6 -14.32 11.04 -15.87
C PRO A 6 -15.03 10.18 -16.92
N ILE A 7 -16.33 9.98 -16.75
CA ILE A 7 -17.15 9.12 -17.64
C ILE A 7 -17.01 9.48 -19.13
N ALA A 8 -16.88 10.77 -19.44
CA ALA A 8 -16.67 11.23 -20.82
C ALA A 8 -15.33 10.73 -21.42
N LEU A 9 -14.29 10.57 -20.59
CA LEU A 9 -13.02 10.02 -21.02
C LEU A 9 -13.06 8.50 -21.13
N GLN A 10 -13.82 7.83 -20.26
CA GLN A 10 -14.04 6.39 -20.36
C GLN A 10 -14.68 6.01 -21.71
N ALA A 11 -15.61 6.83 -22.23
CA ALA A 11 -16.20 6.62 -23.56
C ALA A 11 -15.14 6.70 -24.69
N LYS A 12 -14.15 7.60 -24.57
CA LYS A 12 -13.05 7.70 -25.54
C LYS A 12 -12.13 6.50 -25.49
N ILE A 13 -11.83 6.01 -24.26
CA ILE A 13 -11.04 4.78 -24.08
C ILE A 13 -11.78 3.58 -24.69
N LEU A 14 -13.07 3.44 -24.42
CA LEU A 14 -13.88 2.36 -25.00
C LEU A 14 -13.80 2.35 -26.53
N ARG A 15 -13.94 3.52 -27.17
CA ARG A 15 -13.82 3.65 -28.62
C ARG A 15 -12.44 3.22 -29.11
N ALA A 16 -11.36 3.67 -28.47
CA ALA A 16 -10.00 3.27 -28.81
C ALA A 16 -9.77 1.75 -28.68
N LEU A 17 -10.40 1.11 -27.65
CA LEU A 17 -10.33 -0.33 -27.43
C LEU A 17 -11.10 -1.13 -28.51
N GLN A 18 -12.20 -0.57 -29.02
CA GLN A 18 -13.05 -1.22 -30.03
C GLN A 18 -12.45 -1.09 -31.43
N GLU A 19 -12.07 0.13 -31.80
CA GLU A 19 -11.56 0.46 -33.13
C GLU A 19 -10.09 0.08 -33.32
N LYS A 20 -9.34 -0.10 -32.20
CA LYS A 20 -7.87 -0.28 -32.19
C LYS A 20 -7.14 0.85 -32.92
N GLU A 21 -7.69 2.05 -32.85
CA GLU A 21 -7.15 3.24 -33.48
C GLU A 21 -7.23 4.42 -32.52
N VAL A 22 -6.27 5.32 -32.63
CA VAL A 22 -6.23 6.58 -31.88
C VAL A 22 -5.88 7.74 -32.83
N GLN A 23 -6.34 8.92 -32.47
CA GLN A 23 -6.02 10.16 -33.17
C GLN A 23 -5.28 11.09 -32.22
N ARG A 24 -4.20 11.70 -32.68
CA ARG A 24 -3.51 12.74 -31.91
C ARG A 24 -4.33 14.02 -31.87
N ILE A 25 -4.26 14.74 -30.77
CA ILE A 25 -4.90 16.05 -30.65
C ILE A 25 -4.32 16.98 -31.72
N GLY A 26 -5.20 17.59 -32.52
CA GLY A 26 -4.82 18.47 -33.63
C GLY A 26 -4.42 17.77 -34.94
N ASP A 27 -4.44 16.44 -34.97
CA ASP A 27 -4.15 15.66 -36.19
C ASP A 27 -5.45 15.06 -36.76
N SER A 28 -5.60 15.04 -38.07
CA SER A 28 -6.72 14.40 -38.76
C SER A 28 -6.48 12.89 -39.03
N LYS A 29 -5.24 12.40 -38.82
CA LYS A 29 -4.86 11.03 -39.15
C LYS A 29 -5.10 10.09 -37.98
N THR A 30 -5.82 9.00 -38.21
CA THR A 30 -5.93 7.88 -37.30
C THR A 30 -4.67 7.00 -37.37
N ARG A 31 -4.32 6.40 -36.23
CA ARG A 31 -3.17 5.49 -36.10
C ARG A 31 -3.61 4.21 -35.41
N LYS A 32 -3.31 3.08 -36.00
CA LYS A 32 -3.56 1.77 -35.39
C LYS A 32 -2.72 1.61 -34.14
N ILE A 33 -3.34 1.06 -33.10
CA ILE A 33 -2.66 0.67 -31.86
C ILE A 33 -2.64 -0.84 -31.73
N ASN A 34 -1.46 -1.37 -31.34
CA ASN A 34 -1.30 -2.77 -30.97
C ASN A 34 -0.65 -2.80 -29.59
N CYS A 35 -1.49 -2.79 -28.56
CA CYS A 35 -1.03 -2.79 -27.16
C CYS A 35 -1.89 -3.71 -26.32
N ARG A 36 -1.31 -4.22 -25.23
CA ARG A 36 -2.02 -4.89 -24.16
C ARG A 36 -2.53 -3.83 -23.17
N ILE A 37 -3.80 -3.91 -22.83
CA ILE A 37 -4.41 -3.01 -21.84
C ILE A 37 -4.47 -3.74 -20.50
N ILE A 38 -4.00 -3.04 -19.46
CA ILE A 38 -4.12 -3.44 -18.06
C ILE A 38 -4.80 -2.27 -17.35
N SER A 39 -5.90 -2.55 -16.66
CA SER A 39 -6.62 -1.57 -15.86
C SER A 39 -6.73 -2.05 -14.41
N ALA A 40 -6.85 -1.11 -13.50
CA ALA A 40 -7.08 -1.38 -12.08
C ALA A 40 -8.23 -0.52 -11.57
N THR A 41 -8.91 -1.01 -10.56
CA THR A 41 -9.94 -0.30 -9.80
C THR A 41 -9.76 -0.58 -8.31
N ASN A 42 -10.10 0.38 -7.47
CA ASN A 42 -10.07 0.26 -6.01
C ASN A 42 -11.45 -0.07 -5.42
N LYS A 43 -12.48 -0.20 -6.28
CA LYS A 43 -13.84 -0.62 -5.90
C LYS A 43 -14.23 -1.89 -6.65
N LEU A 44 -15.20 -2.61 -6.14
CA LEU A 44 -15.86 -3.67 -6.89
C LEU A 44 -16.53 -3.06 -8.14
N PRO A 45 -16.35 -3.65 -9.32
CA PRO A 45 -16.91 -3.08 -10.56
C PRO A 45 -18.43 -2.85 -10.51
N SER A 46 -19.17 -3.74 -9.85
CA SER A 46 -20.62 -3.58 -9.64
C SER A 46 -20.99 -2.34 -8.82
N GLU A 47 -20.17 -2.00 -7.82
CA GLU A 47 -20.35 -0.79 -7.02
C GLU A 47 -19.99 0.45 -7.83
N ALA A 48 -18.86 0.44 -8.53
CA ALA A 48 -18.43 1.56 -9.36
C ALA A 48 -19.43 1.87 -10.49
N ILE A 49 -20.09 0.84 -11.08
CA ILE A 49 -21.15 1.01 -12.08
C ILE A 49 -22.41 1.60 -11.44
N ARG A 50 -22.85 1.04 -10.30
CA ARG A 50 -24.03 1.53 -9.57
C ARG A 50 -23.87 3.00 -9.15
N ASP A 51 -22.67 3.36 -8.70
CA ASP A 51 -22.34 4.70 -8.22
C ASP A 51 -22.07 5.69 -9.37
N GLY A 52 -22.13 5.23 -10.63
CA GLY A 52 -21.91 6.05 -11.82
C GLY A 52 -20.46 6.44 -12.08
N GLU A 53 -19.51 5.80 -11.42
CA GLU A 53 -18.06 6.04 -11.55
C GLU A 53 -17.45 5.23 -12.71
N MET A 54 -18.13 4.18 -13.18
CA MET A 54 -17.67 3.33 -14.27
C MET A 54 -18.81 3.04 -15.26
N ARG A 55 -18.49 3.13 -16.54
CA ARG A 55 -19.41 2.70 -17.60
C ARG A 55 -19.46 1.17 -17.66
N GLU A 56 -20.64 0.62 -17.73
CA GLU A 56 -20.88 -0.81 -17.83
C GLU A 56 -20.26 -1.41 -19.11
N ASP A 57 -20.40 -0.71 -20.24
CA ASP A 57 -19.87 -1.15 -21.53
C ASP A 57 -18.33 -1.19 -21.54
N LEU A 58 -17.67 -0.24 -20.88
CA LEU A 58 -16.22 -0.24 -20.71
C LEU A 58 -15.76 -1.38 -19.81
N PHE A 59 -16.49 -1.63 -18.71
CA PHE A 59 -16.19 -2.76 -17.82
C PHE A 59 -16.19 -4.08 -18.59
N TYR A 60 -17.24 -4.40 -19.33
CA TYR A 60 -17.29 -5.65 -20.10
C TYR A 60 -16.18 -5.75 -21.15
N ARG A 61 -15.74 -4.64 -21.71
CA ARG A 61 -14.62 -4.64 -22.67
C ARG A 61 -13.26 -4.91 -22.01
N LEU A 62 -13.07 -4.47 -20.77
CA LEU A 62 -11.83 -4.64 -20.00
C LEU A 62 -11.76 -5.98 -19.25
N SER A 63 -12.89 -6.55 -18.87
CA SER A 63 -13.00 -7.70 -17.97
C SER A 63 -12.73 -9.07 -18.59
N THR A 64 -12.08 -9.14 -19.76
CA THR A 64 -11.71 -10.42 -20.40
C THR A 64 -10.86 -11.32 -19.49
N GLY A 65 -10.05 -10.74 -18.61
CA GLY A 65 -9.37 -11.43 -17.52
C GLY A 65 -9.39 -10.52 -16.29
N MET A 66 -9.97 -10.99 -15.20
CA MET A 66 -10.08 -10.25 -13.95
C MET A 66 -9.29 -10.97 -12.85
N ILE A 67 -8.49 -10.20 -12.13
CA ILE A 67 -7.72 -10.68 -10.97
C ILE A 67 -8.19 -9.87 -9.78
N LEU A 68 -8.71 -10.55 -8.78
CA LEU A 68 -9.02 -9.97 -7.49
C LEU A 68 -7.78 -10.09 -6.59
N ILE A 69 -7.26 -8.95 -6.14
CA ILE A 69 -6.15 -8.89 -5.18
C ILE A 69 -6.75 -8.79 -3.77
N PRO A 70 -6.56 -9.80 -2.91
CA PRO A 70 -7.09 -9.74 -1.55
C PRO A 70 -6.37 -8.66 -0.74
N PRO A 71 -7.04 -8.06 0.26
CA PRO A 71 -6.40 -7.12 1.18
C PRO A 71 -5.31 -7.83 2.00
N LEU A 72 -4.34 -7.05 2.53
CA LEU A 72 -3.17 -7.58 3.21
C LEU A 72 -3.54 -8.52 4.39
N ARG A 73 -4.58 -8.19 5.16
CA ARG A 73 -5.10 -9.01 6.26
C ARG A 73 -5.56 -10.42 5.87
N GLU A 74 -5.83 -10.66 4.58
CA GLU A 74 -6.28 -11.95 4.03
C GLU A 74 -5.14 -12.72 3.34
N ARG A 75 -3.91 -12.18 3.36
CA ARG A 75 -2.76 -12.72 2.64
C ARG A 75 -1.79 -13.50 3.52
N GLY A 76 -2.17 -13.82 4.77
CA GLY A 76 -1.43 -14.70 5.66
C GLY A 76 0.02 -14.25 5.87
N ASP A 77 0.99 -15.09 5.46
CA ASP A 77 2.42 -14.84 5.70
C ASP A 77 3.04 -13.77 4.80
N ASP A 78 2.32 -13.26 3.79
CA ASP A 78 2.81 -12.18 2.92
C ASP A 78 3.15 -10.92 3.71
N LEU A 79 2.52 -10.70 4.87
CA LEU A 79 2.83 -9.57 5.75
C LEU A 79 4.29 -9.57 6.18
N GLU A 80 4.82 -10.72 6.61
CA GLU A 80 6.24 -10.80 7.03
C GLU A 80 7.18 -10.62 5.83
N LEU A 81 6.89 -11.25 4.70
CA LEU A 81 7.68 -11.11 3.48
C LEU A 81 7.74 -9.65 2.99
N LEU A 82 6.60 -8.95 3.04
CA LEU A 82 6.53 -7.54 2.66
C LEU A 82 7.25 -6.64 3.68
N ALA A 83 7.14 -6.93 4.97
CA ALA A 83 7.87 -6.18 5.99
C ALA A 83 9.38 -6.34 5.84
N ASP A 84 9.87 -7.55 5.63
CA ASP A 84 11.30 -7.82 5.37
C ASP A 84 11.78 -7.11 4.09
N TYR A 85 10.97 -7.10 3.04
CA TYR A 85 11.25 -6.35 1.82
C TYR A 85 11.37 -4.84 2.09
N PHE A 86 10.43 -4.25 2.85
CA PHE A 86 10.47 -2.82 3.16
C PHE A 86 11.65 -2.47 4.09
N ILE A 87 11.99 -3.33 5.06
CA ILE A 87 13.19 -3.16 5.90
C ILE A 87 14.45 -3.15 5.04
N ALA A 88 14.60 -4.12 4.13
CA ALA A 88 15.75 -4.19 3.25
C ALA A 88 15.87 -2.93 2.38
N LYS A 89 14.76 -2.46 1.83
CA LYS A 89 14.71 -1.22 1.04
C LYS A 89 15.10 0.01 1.88
N CYS A 90 14.56 0.15 3.10
CA CYS A 90 14.90 1.26 3.99
C CYS A 90 16.38 1.22 4.39
N ASN A 91 16.96 0.04 4.65
CA ASN A 91 18.40 -0.08 4.95
C ASN A 91 19.26 0.55 3.84
N GLU A 92 18.91 0.33 2.57
CA GLU A 92 19.63 0.93 1.45
C GLU A 92 19.48 2.45 1.38
N GLU A 93 18.31 2.98 1.79
CA GLU A 93 17.99 4.42 1.70
C GLU A 93 18.60 5.24 2.85
N ILE A 94 18.71 4.67 4.06
CA ILE A 94 19.16 5.40 5.29
C ILE A 94 20.45 4.85 5.89
N ASP A 95 21.16 3.94 5.21
CA ASP A 95 22.40 3.29 5.67
C ASP A 95 22.26 2.60 7.05
N ALA A 96 21.10 1.95 7.26
CA ALA A 96 20.83 1.18 8.48
C ALA A 96 21.15 -0.31 8.29
N THR A 97 21.21 -1.06 9.42
CA THR A 97 21.60 -2.48 9.43
C THR A 97 20.56 -3.37 10.11
N VAL A 98 19.30 -3.00 10.07
CA VAL A 98 18.20 -3.77 10.64
C VAL A 98 17.99 -5.05 9.83
N THR A 99 18.02 -6.20 10.48
CA THR A 99 17.90 -7.51 9.80
C THR A 99 16.57 -8.21 10.00
N SER A 100 15.79 -7.82 11.01
CA SER A 100 14.54 -8.49 11.35
C SER A 100 13.65 -7.64 12.26
N MET A 101 12.41 -8.08 12.43
CA MET A 101 11.47 -7.57 13.44
C MET A 101 11.50 -8.45 14.69
N SER A 102 11.26 -7.86 15.87
CA SER A 102 11.05 -8.63 17.11
C SER A 102 9.78 -9.49 17.01
N PRO A 103 9.70 -10.62 17.74
CA PRO A 103 8.51 -11.45 17.79
C PRO A 103 7.28 -10.68 18.27
N GLU A 104 7.46 -9.75 19.20
CA GLU A 104 6.43 -8.88 19.74
C GLU A 104 5.86 -7.96 18.66
N LEU A 105 6.73 -7.31 17.89
CA LEU A 105 6.32 -6.44 16.79
C LEU A 105 5.58 -7.23 15.70
N LYS A 106 6.10 -8.40 15.32
CA LYS A 106 5.43 -9.29 14.34
C LYS A 106 4.03 -9.65 14.79
N ARG A 107 3.84 -10.00 16.08
CA ARG A 107 2.54 -10.34 16.64
C ARG A 107 1.56 -9.17 16.59
N LEU A 108 1.99 -7.95 16.95
CA LEU A 108 1.16 -6.75 16.88
C LEU A 108 0.75 -6.42 15.45
N LEU A 109 1.69 -6.46 14.51
CA LEU A 109 1.38 -6.21 13.11
C LEU A 109 0.42 -7.25 12.53
N LYS A 110 0.54 -8.53 12.91
CA LYS A 110 -0.40 -9.58 12.47
C LYS A 110 -1.83 -9.37 12.99
N SER A 111 -2.01 -8.73 14.13
CA SER A 111 -3.33 -8.41 14.69
C SER A 111 -3.96 -7.15 14.07
N TYR A 112 -3.20 -6.35 13.35
CA TYR A 112 -3.67 -5.10 12.78
C TYR A 112 -4.45 -5.28 11.48
N TYR A 113 -5.50 -4.48 11.30
CA TYR A 113 -6.42 -4.62 10.17
C TYR A 113 -5.88 -4.12 8.83
N PHE A 114 -4.90 -3.22 8.82
CA PHE A 114 -4.28 -2.60 7.64
C PHE A 114 -5.30 -2.00 6.64
N PRO A 115 -6.06 -0.96 7.00
CA PRO A 115 -6.97 -0.30 6.07
C PRO A 115 -6.26 0.25 4.82
N GLY A 116 -5.02 0.72 4.97
CA GLY A 116 -4.15 1.18 3.87
C GLY A 116 -3.33 0.08 3.20
N ASN A 117 -3.55 -1.20 3.57
CA ASN A 117 -2.88 -2.37 3.00
C ASN A 117 -1.34 -2.25 2.98
N CYS A 118 -0.70 -2.68 1.88
CA CYS A 118 0.77 -2.65 1.74
C CYS A 118 1.36 -1.24 1.82
N ARG A 119 0.60 -0.20 1.42
CA ARG A 119 1.08 1.19 1.52
C ARG A 119 1.19 1.64 2.97
N GLU A 120 0.22 1.26 3.80
CA GLU A 120 0.26 1.55 5.23
C GLU A 120 1.36 0.76 5.93
N LEU A 121 1.53 -0.53 5.62
CA LEU A 121 2.65 -1.32 6.13
C LEU A 121 4.00 -0.68 5.78
N ALA A 122 4.20 -0.26 4.53
CA ALA A 122 5.40 0.43 4.11
C ALA A 122 5.67 1.69 4.95
N ASN A 123 4.65 2.53 5.15
CA ASN A 123 4.76 3.76 5.95
C ASN A 123 5.07 3.46 7.43
N ILE A 124 4.48 2.41 8.00
CA ILE A 124 4.76 1.99 9.38
C ILE A 124 6.22 1.55 9.52
N ILE A 125 6.70 0.70 8.61
CA ILE A 125 8.09 0.22 8.61
C ILE A 125 9.06 1.39 8.41
N GLU A 126 8.85 2.25 7.42
CA GLU A 126 9.68 3.43 7.16
C GLU A 126 9.74 4.35 8.39
N SER A 127 8.58 4.65 9.00
CA SER A 127 8.54 5.46 10.22
C SER A 127 9.26 4.81 11.39
N ALA A 128 9.16 3.49 11.55
CA ALA A 128 9.84 2.75 12.59
C ALA A 128 11.37 2.70 12.34
N MET A 129 11.80 2.50 11.11
CA MET A 129 13.21 2.51 10.69
C MET A 129 13.87 3.86 10.98
N ASN A 130 13.18 4.97 10.75
CA ASN A 130 13.66 6.31 11.07
C ASN A 130 13.79 6.57 12.59
N MET A 131 13.27 5.69 13.45
CA MET A 131 13.40 5.76 14.91
C MET A 131 14.52 4.86 15.46
N THR A 132 15.14 4.05 14.62
CA THR A 132 16.29 3.22 15.02
C THR A 132 17.52 4.10 15.23
N ILE A 133 18.40 3.67 16.12
CA ILE A 133 19.71 4.30 16.34
C ILE A 133 20.83 3.38 15.85
N GLU A 134 22.01 3.96 15.67
CA GLU A 134 23.19 3.22 15.21
C GLU A 134 23.48 2.00 16.12
N GLY A 135 23.64 0.83 15.48
CA GLY A 135 23.88 -0.44 16.16
C GLY A 135 22.62 -1.23 16.51
N GLU A 136 21.41 -0.73 16.27
CA GLU A 136 20.18 -1.51 16.42
C GLU A 136 19.93 -2.36 15.17
N ASN A 137 19.94 -3.69 15.34
CA ASN A 137 19.75 -4.64 14.24
C ASN A 137 18.35 -5.26 14.20
N ILE A 138 17.49 -4.94 15.18
CA ILE A 138 16.15 -5.48 15.31
C ILE A 138 15.15 -4.34 15.42
N LEU A 139 14.16 -4.35 14.52
CA LEU A 139 13.04 -3.42 14.62
C LEU A 139 12.07 -3.91 15.69
N ASP A 140 11.76 -3.08 16.68
CA ASP A 140 10.98 -3.46 17.84
C ASP A 140 9.79 -2.52 18.07
N VAL A 141 8.90 -2.89 18.98
CA VAL A 141 7.66 -2.16 19.31
C VAL A 141 7.94 -0.71 19.70
N HIS A 142 9.06 -0.43 20.38
CA HIS A 142 9.41 0.94 20.76
C HIS A 142 9.75 1.86 19.59
N HIS A 143 10.07 1.32 18.41
CA HIS A 143 10.29 2.09 17.19
C HIS A 143 8.98 2.47 16.49
N LEU A 144 7.85 1.84 16.83
CA LEU A 144 6.58 2.15 16.19
C LEU A 144 6.21 3.64 16.31
N PRO A 145 5.59 4.23 15.30
CA PRO A 145 5.07 5.59 15.39
C PRO A 145 3.98 5.70 16.48
N THR A 146 3.85 6.90 17.05
CA THR A 146 3.00 7.17 18.22
C THR A 146 1.54 6.71 18.03
N TYR A 147 0.98 6.91 16.82
CA TYR A 147 -0.40 6.50 16.56
C TYR A 147 -0.58 4.98 16.62
N MET A 148 0.42 4.19 16.19
CA MET A 148 0.40 2.74 16.30
C MET A 148 0.57 2.28 17.75
N LYS A 149 1.47 2.90 18.52
CA LYS A 149 1.60 2.64 19.96
C LYS A 149 0.28 2.90 20.70
N ASN A 150 -0.41 3.96 20.36
CA ASN A 150 -1.72 4.28 20.95
C ASN A 150 -2.80 3.27 20.54
N HIS A 151 -2.76 2.78 19.30
CA HIS A 151 -3.67 1.73 18.85
C HIS A 151 -3.51 0.43 19.64
N PHE A 152 -2.27 0.03 19.92
CA PHE A 152 -1.93 -1.19 20.64
C PHE A 152 -1.63 -0.96 22.13
N LYS A 153 -2.15 0.13 22.72
CA LYS A 153 -1.79 0.54 24.09
C LYS A 153 -2.00 -0.54 25.14
N ASP A 154 -3.12 -1.26 25.04
CA ASP A 154 -3.48 -2.30 26.01
C ASP A 154 -2.57 -3.54 25.85
N GLU A 155 -2.31 -3.96 24.62
CA GLU A 155 -1.41 -5.07 24.30
C GLU A 155 0.03 -4.75 24.69
N ILE A 156 0.52 -3.55 24.42
CA ILE A 156 1.86 -3.10 24.78
C ILE A 156 2.00 -3.00 26.31
N SER A 157 0.97 -2.49 27.01
CA SER A 157 0.99 -2.37 28.48
C SER A 157 1.06 -3.73 29.19
N ALA A 158 0.63 -4.79 28.54
CA ALA A 158 0.74 -6.17 29.05
C ALA A 158 2.12 -6.81 28.81
N MET A 159 3.04 -6.15 28.09
CA MET A 159 4.38 -6.66 27.80
C MET A 159 5.34 -6.43 28.98
N PRO A 160 6.37 -7.30 29.17
CA PRO A 160 7.33 -7.19 30.27
C PRO A 160 8.11 -5.86 30.32
N ASN A 161 8.27 -5.18 29.17
CA ASN A 161 9.06 -3.96 29.02
C ASN A 161 8.21 -2.74 28.59
N ALA A 162 6.92 -2.71 28.93
CA ALA A 162 5.97 -1.69 28.49
C ALA A 162 6.43 -0.24 28.74
N GLU A 163 7.05 0.03 29.91
CA GLU A 163 7.51 1.38 30.25
C GLU A 163 8.58 1.91 29.29
N GLN A 164 9.49 1.06 28.81
CA GLN A 164 10.55 1.45 27.87
C GLN A 164 10.01 1.80 26.48
N VAL A 165 8.90 1.17 26.07
CA VAL A 165 8.25 1.44 24.77
C VAL A 165 7.69 2.86 24.71
N PHE A 166 7.19 3.39 25.83
CA PHE A 166 6.58 4.73 25.89
C PHE A 166 7.58 5.85 26.22
N GLN A 167 8.72 5.54 26.87
CA GLN A 167 9.71 6.54 27.32
C GLN A 167 10.61 7.08 26.20
N ARG A 168 10.87 6.35 25.11
CA ARG A 168 11.75 6.76 24.00
C ARG A 168 11.14 7.80 23.03
N GLN A 169 10.21 8.63 23.47
CA GLN A 169 9.51 9.60 22.61
C GLN A 169 10.10 11.02 22.59
N SER A 170 11.13 11.31 23.35
CA SER A 170 11.71 12.65 23.37
C SER A 170 12.92 12.71 22.45
N PRO A 171 12.88 13.45 21.33
CA PRO A 171 14.11 13.81 20.64
C PRO A 171 14.94 14.63 21.62
N GLN A 172 16.13 14.14 21.94
CA GLN A 172 17.10 14.96 22.66
C GLN A 172 17.40 16.18 21.79
N SER A 173 16.90 17.34 22.22
CA SER A 173 17.28 18.62 21.65
C SER A 173 18.77 18.80 21.90
N HIS A 174 19.59 18.48 20.92
CA HIS A 174 20.97 18.90 20.93
C HIS A 174 21.01 20.44 20.81
N ARG A 175 21.41 21.06 21.89
CA ARG A 175 21.89 22.45 21.92
C ARG A 175 23.25 22.54 21.25
#